data_fe1f876993a4969988a1056f374629c2
#
_entry.id   fe1f876993a4969988a1056f374629c2
#
_cell.length_a   1.000
_cell.length_b   1.000
_cell.length_c   1.000
_cell.angle_alpha   90.00
_cell.angle_beta   90.00
_cell.angle_gamma   90.00
#
_symmetry.space_group_name_H-M   'P 1'
#
loop_
_entity.id
_entity.type
_entity.pdbx_description
1 polymer ?
#
loop_
_entity_poly.entity_id
_entity_poly.type
_entity_poly.pdbx_seq_one_letter_code
_entity_poly.pdbx_strand_id
1 'polypeptide(L)'
;MKMKGIHIAVCVMASLLSAGAAGGADQHKGQAPYAHGEDAKLPNGVIGVSLQVGAERIGDPAVLYVGMVHPEGPAHRAGLAHGDEILSVDGTAVSGKSYEQVVKMIRGEAGTVVKLSVKGEGGPRELSITRVAGENLPKGPKGSHGGPAR
;
A
#
# COMPACT_ATOMS: atom_id res chain seq x y z
N MET A 1 51.93 35.95 -28.71
CA MET A 1 50.88 35.37 -27.84
C MET A 1 51.10 33.90 -27.74
N LYS A 2 51.47 33.49 -26.61
CA LYS A 2 51.75 32.08 -26.41
C LYS A 2 50.56 31.42 -25.76
N MET A 3 49.88 30.63 -26.50
CA MET A 3 48.89 29.76 -25.99
C MET A 3 49.58 28.55 -25.43
N LYS A 4 49.68 28.50 -24.16
CA LYS A 4 50.20 27.31 -23.50
C LYS A 4 49.13 26.28 -23.47
N GLY A 5 49.44 25.18 -24.05
CA GLY A 5 48.54 24.04 -24.07
C GLY A 5 48.16 23.62 -22.70
N ILE A 6 46.91 23.56 -22.51
CA ILE A 6 46.32 22.97 -21.33
C ILE A 6 46.50 21.49 -21.48
N HIS A 7 47.37 21.00 -20.68
CA HIS A 7 47.46 19.56 -20.54
C HIS A 7 46.30 19.15 -19.67
N ILE A 8 45.30 18.80 -20.32
CA ILE A 8 44.23 18.07 -19.67
C ILE A 8 44.79 16.69 -19.45
N ALA A 9 45.33 16.51 -18.31
CA ALA A 9 45.52 15.17 -17.83
C ALA A 9 44.15 14.57 -17.66
N VAL A 10 43.75 13.92 -18.65
CA VAL A 10 42.61 13.01 -18.53
C VAL A 10 43.09 11.87 -17.69
N CYS A 11 42.98 12.05 -16.46
CA CYS A 11 42.95 10.90 -15.62
C CYS A 11 41.71 10.14 -15.92
N VAL A 12 41.86 9.34 -16.87
CA VAL A 12 40.95 8.26 -17.03
C VAL A 12 41.24 7.30 -15.93
N MET A 13 40.78 7.59 -14.90
CA MET A 13 40.56 6.64 -13.90
C MET A 13 39.42 5.89 -14.29
N ALA A 14 39.67 5.16 -14.97
CA ALA A 14 38.92 4.01 -15.21
C ALA A 14 38.80 3.14 -14.01
N SER A 15 38.13 3.55 -13.31
CA SER A 15 37.68 2.87 -12.20
C SER A 15 36.52 2.09 -12.38
N LEU A 16 36.62 1.48 -12.97
CA LEU A 16 36.44 0.30 -13.09
C LEU A 16 35.88 -0.58 -12.26
N LEU A 17 35.96 -0.31 -11.38
CA LEU A 17 35.63 -1.00 -10.40
C LEU A 17 34.38 -1.23 -10.04
N SER A 18 33.66 -0.86 -10.68
CA SER A 18 32.38 -1.27 -10.84
C SER A 18 32.05 -2.69 -10.66
N ALA A 19 32.96 -3.39 -10.52
CA ALA A 19 32.76 -4.79 -10.30
C ALA A 19 31.95 -5.15 -9.07
N GLY A 20 31.70 -4.24 -8.23
CA GLY A 20 30.90 -4.50 -7.06
C GLY A 20 29.40 -4.59 -7.27
N ALA A 21 28.94 -4.30 -8.44
CA ALA A 21 27.51 -4.25 -8.65
C ALA A 21 26.84 -5.60 -8.86
N ALA A 22 27.58 -6.63 -8.92
CA ALA A 22 27.02 -7.93 -9.21
C ALA A 22 26.21 -8.57 -8.08
N GLY A 23 26.26 -8.02 -6.93
CA GLY A 23 25.61 -8.63 -5.78
C GLY A 23 24.13 -8.34 -5.60
N GLY A 24 23.58 -7.45 -6.37
CA GLY A 24 22.20 -7.00 -6.11
C GLY A 24 21.10 -7.83 -6.73
N ALA A 25 21.43 -8.69 -7.65
CA ALA A 25 20.42 -9.38 -8.42
C ALA A 25 19.83 -10.63 -7.75
N ASP A 26 20.50 -11.14 -6.75
CA ASP A 26 20.10 -12.41 -6.15
C ASP A 26 19.11 -12.28 -5.00
N GLN A 27 18.77 -11.07 -4.64
CA GLN A 27 17.92 -10.85 -3.48
C GLN A 27 16.45 -11.14 -3.72
N HIS A 28 16.10 -11.44 -4.95
CA HIS A 28 14.72 -11.77 -5.28
C HIS A 28 14.44 -13.26 -5.37
N LYS A 29 15.46 -14.07 -5.18
CA LYS A 29 15.26 -15.51 -5.19
C LYS A 29 14.75 -15.97 -3.84
N GLY A 30 13.52 -16.33 -3.80
CA GLY A 30 12.96 -16.98 -2.64
C GLY A 30 11.95 -16.16 -1.86
N GLN A 31 11.68 -14.95 -2.26
CA GLN A 31 10.55 -14.27 -1.69
C GLN A 31 9.30 -14.74 -2.42
N ALA A 32 8.61 -15.62 -1.76
CA ALA A 32 7.25 -15.89 -2.15
C ALA A 32 6.49 -14.55 -2.15
N PRO A 33 5.62 -14.30 -3.14
CA PRO A 33 4.84 -13.06 -3.19
C PRO A 33 3.99 -12.82 -1.94
N TYR A 34 4.00 -13.74 -1.01
CA TYR A 34 3.27 -13.68 0.23
C TYR A 34 4.18 -13.83 1.45
N ALA A 35 5.45 -13.48 1.31
CA ALA A 35 6.35 -13.51 2.46
C ALA A 35 5.92 -12.46 3.48
N HIS A 36 5.30 -12.91 4.51
CA HIS A 36 4.79 -12.09 5.61
C HIS A 36 5.91 -11.52 6.50
N GLY A 37 7.14 -11.65 6.10
CA GLY A 37 8.29 -11.23 6.91
C GLY A 37 8.41 -9.72 7.13
N GLU A 38 7.85 -8.92 6.22
CA GLU A 38 7.88 -7.46 6.38
C GLU A 38 6.65 -6.94 7.13
N ASP A 39 5.58 -7.69 7.16
CA ASP A 39 4.38 -7.31 7.89
C ASP A 39 4.62 -7.22 9.40
N ALA A 40 5.61 -7.94 9.90
CA ALA A 40 5.99 -7.88 11.31
C ALA A 40 6.54 -6.52 11.75
N LYS A 41 6.95 -5.68 10.81
CA LYS A 41 7.47 -4.34 11.10
C LYS A 41 6.42 -3.24 10.93
N LEU A 42 5.27 -3.57 10.38
CA LEU A 42 4.20 -2.62 10.22
C LEU A 42 3.44 -2.44 11.54
N PRO A 43 2.99 -1.22 11.81
CA PRO A 43 2.11 -1.01 12.95
C PRO A 43 0.90 -1.94 12.92
N ASN A 44 0.53 -2.44 14.08
CA ASN A 44 -0.51 -3.46 14.21
C ASN A 44 -1.94 -2.92 14.07
N GLY A 45 -2.10 -1.61 14.02
CA GLY A 45 -3.41 -0.99 13.89
C GLY A 45 -3.96 -1.09 12.47
N VAL A 46 -5.15 -1.62 12.35
CA VAL A 46 -5.87 -1.82 11.10
C VAL A 46 -7.30 -1.30 11.19
N ILE A 47 -7.93 -1.09 10.06
CA ILE A 47 -9.33 -0.64 10.00
C ILE A 47 -10.30 -1.70 9.50
N GLY A 48 -9.80 -2.88 9.14
CA GLY A 48 -10.65 -4.00 8.72
C GLY A 48 -11.16 -3.88 7.29
N VAL A 49 -10.31 -3.49 6.35
CA VAL A 49 -10.65 -3.43 4.92
C VAL A 49 -9.60 -4.15 4.08
N SER A 50 -10.03 -4.66 2.95
CA SER A 50 -9.14 -5.00 1.85
C SER A 50 -9.27 -3.95 0.76
N LEU A 51 -8.17 -3.69 0.07
CA LEU A 51 -8.15 -2.75 -1.05
C LEU A 51 -7.98 -3.52 -2.35
N GLN A 52 -8.55 -2.98 -3.40
CA GLN A 52 -8.40 -3.47 -4.76
C GLN A 52 -7.93 -2.34 -5.66
N VAL A 53 -7.12 -2.68 -6.62
CA VAL A 53 -6.68 -1.76 -7.66
C VAL A 53 -7.53 -2.00 -8.89
N GLY A 54 -8.09 -0.95 -9.42
CA GLY A 54 -8.92 -1.04 -10.62
C GLY A 54 -8.77 0.19 -11.50
N ALA A 55 -9.29 0.10 -12.70
CA ALA A 55 -9.46 1.22 -13.62
C ALA A 55 -10.79 1.05 -14.32
N GLU A 56 -11.46 2.16 -14.61
CA GLU A 56 -12.76 2.09 -15.30
C GLU A 56 -12.61 1.63 -16.75
N ARG A 57 -11.49 2.01 -17.37
CA ARG A 57 -11.19 1.64 -18.77
C ARG A 57 -9.73 1.26 -18.90
N ILE A 58 -9.44 0.48 -19.93
CA ILE A 58 -8.06 0.16 -20.28
C ILE A 58 -7.33 1.45 -20.67
N GLY A 59 -6.22 1.72 -19.98
CA GLY A 59 -5.43 2.93 -20.19
C GLY A 59 -5.70 4.06 -19.18
N ASP A 60 -6.76 3.96 -18.39
CA ASP A 60 -7.00 4.92 -17.32
C ASP A 60 -6.04 4.70 -16.16
N PRO A 61 -5.71 5.75 -15.40
CA PRO A 61 -4.95 5.58 -14.18
C PRO A 61 -5.63 4.60 -13.22
N ALA A 62 -4.86 3.72 -12.64
CA ALA A 62 -5.37 2.82 -11.64
C ALA A 62 -5.77 3.59 -10.38
N VAL A 63 -6.92 3.26 -9.84
CA VAL A 63 -7.45 3.82 -8.60
C VAL A 63 -7.64 2.71 -7.57
N LEU A 64 -7.69 3.09 -6.31
CA LEU A 64 -7.87 2.15 -5.21
C LEU A 64 -9.31 2.16 -4.75
N TYR A 65 -9.90 0.99 -4.74
CA TYR A 65 -11.25 0.76 -4.27
C TYR A 65 -11.26 -0.10 -3.02
N VAL A 66 -12.28 0.08 -2.22
CA VAL A 66 -12.55 -0.81 -1.10
C VAL A 66 -13.12 -2.11 -1.64
N GLY A 67 -12.36 -3.19 -1.52
CA GLY A 67 -12.77 -4.52 -1.97
C GLY A 67 -13.65 -5.23 -0.98
N MET A 68 -13.26 -5.25 0.28
CA MET A 68 -14.03 -5.88 1.34
C MET A 68 -13.95 -5.03 2.59
N VAL A 69 -15.06 -4.93 3.30
CA VAL A 69 -15.13 -4.31 4.63
C VAL A 69 -15.48 -5.41 5.63
N HIS A 70 -14.65 -5.52 6.66
CA HIS A 70 -14.88 -6.51 7.70
C HIS A 70 -16.18 -6.16 8.44
N PRO A 71 -17.16 -7.09 8.50
CA PRO A 71 -18.36 -6.84 9.28
C PRO A 71 -18.01 -6.58 10.73
N GLU A 72 -18.68 -5.62 11.35
CA GLU A 72 -18.40 -5.18 12.71
C GLU A 72 -17.02 -4.55 12.96
N GLY A 73 -16.20 -4.41 11.92
CA GLY A 73 -14.91 -3.71 11.99
C GLY A 73 -15.07 -2.19 12.09
N PRO A 74 -13.99 -1.48 12.44
CA PRO A 74 -14.06 -0.02 12.61
C PRO A 74 -14.42 0.71 11.32
N ALA A 75 -13.98 0.24 10.16
CA ALA A 75 -14.35 0.85 8.87
C ALA A 75 -15.84 0.67 8.57
N HIS A 76 -16.39 -0.50 8.86
CA HIS A 76 -17.82 -0.75 8.69
C HIS A 76 -18.67 0.17 9.57
N ARG A 77 -18.27 0.35 10.83
CA ARG A 77 -18.97 1.25 11.75
C ARG A 77 -18.89 2.72 11.31
N ALA A 78 -17.82 3.10 10.65
CA ALA A 78 -17.67 4.45 10.12
C ALA A 78 -18.47 4.70 8.83
N GLY A 79 -19.04 3.66 8.24
CA GLY A 79 -19.85 3.78 7.03
C GLY A 79 -19.07 3.56 5.73
N LEU A 80 -17.88 3.00 5.80
CA LEU A 80 -17.13 2.61 4.60
C LEU A 80 -17.80 1.40 3.96
N ALA A 81 -17.97 1.43 2.65
CA ALA A 81 -18.66 0.39 1.91
C ALA A 81 -17.78 -0.21 0.82
N HIS A 82 -18.12 -1.44 0.42
CA HIS A 82 -17.53 -2.06 -0.75
C HIS A 82 -17.75 -1.20 -1.99
N GLY A 83 -16.70 -1.05 -2.79
CA GLY A 83 -16.76 -0.26 -4.02
C GLY A 83 -16.45 1.23 -3.84
N ASP A 84 -16.30 1.72 -2.62
CA ASP A 84 -15.87 3.11 -2.40
C ASP A 84 -14.46 3.32 -2.94
N GLU A 85 -14.26 4.37 -3.71
CA GLU A 85 -12.95 4.79 -4.19
C GLU A 85 -12.24 5.59 -3.10
N ILE A 86 -10.98 5.27 -2.81
CA ILE A 86 -10.18 6.02 -1.85
C ILE A 86 -9.50 7.20 -2.56
N LEU A 87 -9.80 8.40 -2.12
CA LEU A 87 -9.27 9.63 -2.69
C LEU A 87 -8.05 10.14 -1.93
N SER A 88 -8.10 10.13 -0.61
CA SER A 88 -6.99 10.57 0.23
C SER A 88 -6.98 9.87 1.59
N VAL A 89 -5.81 9.84 2.21
CA VAL A 89 -5.59 9.34 3.56
C VAL A 89 -4.92 10.44 4.37
N ASP A 90 -5.52 10.84 5.49
CA ASP A 90 -5.02 11.92 6.35
C ASP A 90 -4.69 13.22 5.58
N GLY A 91 -5.51 13.56 4.60
CA GLY A 91 -5.32 14.73 3.75
C GLY A 91 -4.31 14.56 2.62
N THR A 92 -3.66 13.42 2.52
CA THR A 92 -2.71 13.14 1.44
C THR A 92 -3.39 12.31 0.35
N ALA A 93 -3.39 12.84 -0.88
CA ALA A 93 -3.99 12.15 -2.02
C ALA A 93 -3.30 10.82 -2.30
N VAL A 94 -4.08 9.80 -2.62
CA VAL A 94 -3.55 8.47 -2.97
C VAL A 94 -3.18 8.36 -4.44
N SER A 95 -3.62 9.29 -5.27
CA SER A 95 -3.28 9.32 -6.69
C SER A 95 -1.77 9.29 -6.91
N GLY A 96 -1.31 8.42 -7.77
CA GLY A 96 0.12 8.26 -8.07
C GLY A 96 0.91 7.48 -7.02
N LYS A 97 0.28 7.01 -5.97
CA LYS A 97 0.93 6.17 -4.96
C LYS A 97 0.73 4.69 -5.27
N SER A 98 1.71 3.88 -4.87
CA SER A 98 1.58 2.45 -4.98
C SER A 98 0.60 1.89 -3.94
N TYR A 99 0.09 0.71 -4.21
CA TYR A 99 -0.76 -0.02 -3.26
C TYR A 99 -0.12 -0.12 -1.87
N GLU A 100 1.15 -0.49 -1.82
CA GLU A 100 1.88 -0.62 -0.55
C GLU A 100 2.00 0.69 0.21
N GLN A 101 2.25 1.79 -0.50
CA GLN A 101 2.32 3.11 0.11
C GLN A 101 0.99 3.49 0.75
N VAL A 102 -0.11 3.24 0.06
CA VAL A 102 -1.44 3.55 0.60
C VAL A 102 -1.78 2.65 1.79
N VAL A 103 -1.44 1.37 1.73
CA VAL A 103 -1.63 0.45 2.86
C VAL A 103 -0.85 0.93 4.08
N LYS A 104 0.39 1.37 3.91
CA LYS A 104 1.20 1.93 5.00
C LYS A 104 0.60 3.21 5.59
N MET A 105 -0.03 4.02 4.78
CA MET A 105 -0.72 5.24 5.25
C MET A 105 -1.98 4.91 6.06
N ILE A 106 -2.70 3.89 5.66
CA ILE A 106 -3.93 3.45 6.34
C ILE A 106 -3.60 2.74 7.65
N ARG A 107 -2.57 1.92 7.67
CA ARG A 107 -2.10 1.28 8.89
C ARG A 107 -1.45 2.30 9.82
N GLY A 108 -1.46 2.01 11.08
CA GLY A 108 -0.85 2.86 12.10
C GLY A 108 -0.93 2.19 13.45
N GLU A 109 -0.67 2.92 14.51
CA GLU A 109 -0.81 2.39 15.86
C GLU A 109 -2.28 2.15 16.21
N ALA A 110 -2.56 1.04 16.88
CA ALA A 110 -3.89 0.76 17.39
C ALA A 110 -4.35 1.87 18.35
N GLY A 111 -5.60 2.27 18.25
CA GLY A 111 -6.16 3.37 19.03
C GLY A 111 -6.05 4.74 18.39
N THR A 112 -5.27 4.88 17.32
CA THR A 112 -5.18 6.14 16.58
C THR A 112 -6.25 6.24 15.50
N VAL A 113 -6.58 7.46 15.09
CA VAL A 113 -7.59 7.74 14.07
C VAL A 113 -6.94 7.98 12.73
N VAL A 114 -7.49 7.38 11.68
CA VAL A 114 -7.16 7.69 10.29
C VAL A 114 -8.35 8.38 9.63
N LYS A 115 -8.09 9.44 8.88
CA LYS A 115 -9.12 10.11 8.08
C LYS A 115 -9.03 9.65 6.64
N LEU A 116 -10.12 9.15 6.12
CA LEU A 116 -10.24 8.75 4.73
C LEU A 116 -11.21 9.64 4.00
N SER A 117 -10.79 10.19 2.87
CA SER A 117 -11.70 10.78 1.91
C SER A 117 -12.00 9.72 0.85
N VAL A 118 -13.26 9.40 0.69
CA VAL A 118 -13.72 8.36 -0.23
C VAL A 118 -14.87 8.86 -1.09
N LYS A 119 -15.03 8.27 -2.26
CA LYS A 119 -16.12 8.56 -3.17
C LYS A 119 -16.93 7.30 -3.38
N GLY A 120 -18.15 7.32 -2.91
CA GLY A 120 -19.14 6.27 -3.12
C GLY A 120 -20.28 6.74 -4.02
N GLU A 121 -21.37 5.98 -4.03
CA GLU A 121 -22.55 6.31 -4.83
C GLU A 121 -23.15 7.68 -4.49
N GLY A 122 -23.06 8.09 -3.24
CA GLY A 122 -23.55 9.40 -2.78
C GLY A 122 -22.59 10.57 -2.99
N GLY A 123 -21.43 10.34 -3.61
CA GLY A 123 -20.41 11.34 -3.83
C GLY A 123 -19.26 11.28 -2.81
N PRO A 124 -18.37 12.29 -2.83
CA PRO A 124 -17.24 12.33 -1.90
C PRO A 124 -17.70 12.53 -0.46
N ARG A 125 -17.07 11.82 0.47
CA ARG A 125 -17.29 11.98 1.90
C ARG A 125 -16.01 11.72 2.68
N GLU A 126 -15.90 12.28 3.86
CA GLU A 126 -14.78 12.07 4.76
C GLU A 126 -15.20 11.21 5.93
N LEU A 127 -14.39 10.23 6.25
CA LEU A 127 -14.63 9.29 7.34
C LEU A 127 -13.45 9.28 8.29
N SER A 128 -13.72 9.33 9.59
CA SER A 128 -12.72 9.16 10.63
C SER A 128 -12.86 7.76 11.23
N ILE A 129 -11.82 6.98 11.13
CA ILE A 129 -11.86 5.57 11.52
C ILE A 129 -10.78 5.33 12.56
N THR A 130 -11.16 4.78 13.71
CA THR A 130 -10.21 4.40 14.74
C THR A 130 -9.59 3.06 14.41
N ARG A 131 -8.26 3.02 14.36
CA ARG A 131 -7.52 1.77 14.14
C ARG A 131 -7.63 0.87 15.37
N VAL A 132 -7.78 -0.40 15.11
CA VAL A 132 -7.77 -1.43 16.16
C VAL A 132 -6.63 -2.40 15.90
N ALA A 133 -6.13 -3.05 16.93
CA ALA A 133 -5.16 -4.11 16.73
C ALA A 133 -5.76 -5.22 15.87
N GLY A 134 -5.00 -5.72 14.91
CA GLY A 134 -5.49 -6.72 13.96
C GLY A 134 -6.06 -7.97 14.63
N GLU A 135 -5.52 -8.34 15.77
CA GLU A 135 -6.01 -9.44 16.60
C GLU A 135 -7.38 -9.18 17.25
N ASN A 136 -7.73 -7.90 17.37
CA ASN A 136 -9.01 -7.48 17.96
C ASN A 136 -10.11 -7.26 16.91
N LEU A 137 -9.80 -7.48 15.64
CA LEU A 137 -10.86 -7.53 14.66
C LEU A 137 -11.77 -8.70 14.99
N PRO A 138 -13.08 -8.47 15.04
CA PRO A 138 -14.02 -9.57 15.22
C PRO A 138 -13.72 -10.64 14.16
N LYS A 139 -13.49 -11.86 14.59
CA LYS A 139 -13.34 -12.96 13.64
C LYS A 139 -14.68 -13.09 12.95
N GLY A 140 -14.73 -12.76 11.69
CA GLY A 140 -15.91 -12.96 10.88
C GLY A 140 -16.43 -14.39 11.06
N PRO A 141 -17.70 -14.64 10.80
CA PRO A 141 -18.25 -15.98 10.91
C PRO A 141 -17.32 -16.92 10.16
N LYS A 142 -16.79 -17.90 10.85
CA LYS A 142 -16.01 -18.95 10.21
C LYS A 142 -16.88 -19.45 9.08
N GLY A 143 -16.47 -19.14 7.85
CA GLY A 143 -17.17 -19.67 6.71
C GLY A 143 -17.28 -21.15 6.93
N SER A 144 -18.48 -21.58 7.26
CA SER A 144 -18.85 -22.97 7.18
C SER A 144 -18.63 -23.31 5.72
N HIS A 145 -17.52 -23.92 5.43
CA HIS A 145 -17.40 -24.64 4.20
C HIS A 145 -18.40 -25.76 4.33
N GLY A 146 -19.64 -25.43 4.00
CA GLY A 146 -20.68 -26.42 3.87
C GLY A 146 -20.15 -27.42 2.85
N GLY A 147 -19.72 -28.55 3.36
CA GLY A 147 -19.51 -29.69 2.51
C GLY A 147 -20.80 -29.94 1.70
N PRO A 148 -20.71 -30.55 0.55
CA PRO A 148 -21.88 -30.78 -0.27
C PRO A 148 -22.93 -31.50 0.56
N ALA A 149 -24.04 -30.83 0.71
CA ALA A 149 -25.21 -31.46 1.28
C ALA A 149 -25.58 -32.64 0.39
N ARG A 150 -25.61 -33.78 0.97
CA ARG A 150 -26.13 -34.98 0.29
C ARG A 150 -27.63 -34.95 0.35
#